data_0d41abe4f6cee8c3144849a49e0679f5
#
_entry.id   0d41abe4f6cee8c3144849a49e0679f5
#
_cell.length_a   1.000
_cell.length_b   1.000
_cell.length_c   1.000
_cell.angle_alpha   90.00
_cell.angle_beta   90.00
_cell.angle_gamma   90.00
#
_symmetry.space_group_name_H-M   'P 1'
#
loop_
_entity.id
_entity.type
_entity.pdbx_description
1 polymer ?
#
loop_
_entity_poly.entity_id
_entity_poly.type
_entity_poly.pdbx_seq_one_letter_code
_entity_poly.pdbx_strand_id
1 'polypeptide(L)'
;MDRRKRKTREAIFSAFTELLSEKNFESITVGEIIDSADIGRATFYSHFETKDSLMEALCEELFCHIFDAMGKENEHKHIFECDAPDSVFLHLFLHLQKNDNNILKLLSGRNNDLFLRYFKKHLTELVSSQMHLFESEKKKKLPESFLINHISSTFVETIRWWVENGKKETAETVTEYFFSVL
;
A
#
# COMPACT_ATOMS: atom_id res chain seq x y z
N MET A 1 18.90 -4.13 -9.61
CA MET A 1 18.00 -5.13 -10.24
C MET A 1 18.07 -4.97 -11.75
N ASP A 2 18.16 -6.06 -12.52
CA ASP A 2 18.19 -6.03 -14.00
C ASP A 2 16.90 -5.42 -14.55
N ARG A 3 17.04 -4.51 -15.54
CA ARG A 3 15.91 -3.79 -16.18
C ARG A 3 14.83 -4.74 -16.70
N ARG A 4 15.22 -5.91 -17.23
CA ARG A 4 14.28 -6.92 -17.73
C ARG A 4 13.48 -7.53 -16.59
N LYS A 5 14.14 -7.91 -15.49
CA LYS A 5 13.48 -8.44 -14.29
C LYS A 5 12.49 -7.44 -13.70
N ARG A 6 12.85 -6.15 -13.67
CA ARG A 6 11.96 -5.10 -13.17
C ARG A 6 10.70 -5.00 -14.03
N LYS A 7 10.82 -4.89 -15.36
CA LYS A 7 9.67 -4.81 -16.27
C LYS A 7 8.73 -6.02 -16.15
N THR A 8 9.30 -7.21 -16.01
CA THR A 8 8.49 -8.42 -15.79
C THR A 8 7.74 -8.36 -14.45
N ARG A 9 8.39 -7.91 -13.39
CA ARG A 9 7.76 -7.75 -12.07
C ARG A 9 6.62 -6.72 -12.11
N GLU A 10 6.82 -5.59 -12.78
CA GLU A 10 5.81 -4.56 -13.04
C GLU A 10 4.60 -5.12 -13.77
N ALA A 11 4.81 -5.91 -14.85
CA ALA A 11 3.74 -6.53 -15.60
C ALA A 11 2.94 -7.53 -14.75
N ILE A 12 3.61 -8.34 -13.92
CA ILE A 12 2.94 -9.26 -12.99
C ILE A 12 2.09 -8.51 -11.96
N PHE A 13 2.62 -7.44 -11.36
CA PHE A 13 1.86 -6.62 -10.40
C PHE A 13 0.65 -5.94 -11.04
N SER A 14 0.81 -5.38 -12.25
CA SER A 14 -0.31 -4.76 -12.98
C SER A 14 -1.41 -5.76 -13.27
N ALA A 15 -1.09 -6.92 -13.83
CA ALA A 15 -2.03 -7.99 -14.12
C ALA A 15 -2.75 -8.49 -12.84
N PHE A 16 -2.00 -8.67 -11.77
CA PHE A 16 -2.54 -9.14 -10.49
C PHE A 16 -3.48 -8.13 -9.83
N THR A 17 -3.12 -6.84 -9.81
CA THR A 17 -3.98 -5.79 -9.26
C THR A 17 -5.25 -5.59 -10.06
N GLU A 18 -5.19 -5.73 -11.38
CA GLU A 18 -6.38 -5.70 -12.24
C GLU A 18 -7.33 -6.86 -11.90
N LEU A 19 -6.84 -8.09 -11.85
CA LEU A 19 -7.62 -9.26 -11.46
C LEU A 19 -8.22 -9.13 -10.05
N LEU A 20 -7.48 -8.60 -9.09
CA LEU A 20 -7.97 -8.34 -7.73
C LEU A 20 -9.08 -7.28 -7.69
N SER A 21 -9.10 -6.36 -8.66
CA SER A 21 -10.18 -5.36 -8.75
C SER A 21 -11.50 -5.94 -9.26
N GLU A 22 -11.44 -7.09 -9.94
CA GLU A 22 -12.59 -7.74 -10.58
C GLU A 22 -13.16 -8.90 -9.76
N LYS A 23 -12.29 -9.62 -9.04
CA LYS A 23 -12.66 -10.84 -8.31
C LYS A 23 -11.83 -11.05 -7.04
N ASN A 24 -12.34 -11.94 -6.17
CA ASN A 24 -11.69 -12.27 -4.91
C ASN A 24 -10.35 -12.97 -5.13
N PHE A 25 -9.42 -12.71 -4.24
CA PHE A 25 -8.10 -13.33 -4.23
C PHE A 25 -8.15 -14.86 -4.40
N GLU A 26 -9.04 -15.54 -3.67
CA GLU A 26 -9.17 -16.99 -3.71
C GLU A 26 -9.53 -17.52 -5.11
N SER A 27 -10.31 -16.74 -5.87
CA SER A 27 -10.76 -17.11 -7.22
C SER A 27 -9.72 -16.86 -8.31
N ILE A 28 -8.67 -16.09 -8.01
CA ILE A 28 -7.60 -15.79 -8.96
C ILE A 28 -6.64 -16.98 -9.03
N THR A 29 -6.35 -17.45 -10.22
CA THR A 29 -5.36 -18.50 -10.47
C THR A 29 -4.04 -17.90 -10.96
N VAL A 30 -2.94 -18.63 -10.72
CA VAL A 30 -1.63 -18.27 -11.29
C VAL A 30 -1.66 -18.27 -12.82
N GLY A 31 -2.49 -19.13 -13.42
CA GLY A 31 -2.69 -19.16 -14.89
C GLY A 31 -3.22 -17.84 -15.42
N GLU A 32 -4.28 -17.30 -14.81
CA GLU A 32 -4.86 -16.00 -15.21
C GLU A 32 -3.88 -14.85 -15.07
N ILE A 33 -3.05 -14.86 -14.00
CA ILE A 33 -2.00 -13.83 -13.82
C ILE A 33 -0.96 -13.92 -14.94
N ILE A 34 -0.53 -15.13 -15.29
CA ILE A 34 0.44 -15.42 -16.35
C ILE A 34 -0.10 -14.94 -17.70
N ASP A 35 -1.34 -15.30 -18.02
CA ASP A 35 -2.00 -14.95 -19.27
C ASP A 35 -2.20 -13.44 -19.38
N SER A 36 -2.66 -12.78 -18.31
CA SER A 36 -2.86 -11.32 -18.27
C SER A 36 -1.55 -10.54 -18.32
N ALA A 37 -0.47 -11.06 -17.72
CA ALA A 37 0.86 -10.43 -17.73
C ALA A 37 1.65 -10.70 -19.02
N ASP A 38 1.15 -11.57 -19.91
CA ASP A 38 1.83 -12.04 -21.13
C ASP A 38 3.24 -12.60 -20.86
N ILE A 39 3.33 -13.52 -19.90
CA ILE A 39 4.60 -14.16 -19.50
C ILE A 39 4.50 -15.68 -19.49
N GLY A 40 5.65 -16.36 -19.52
CA GLY A 40 5.70 -17.81 -19.34
C GLY A 40 5.59 -18.24 -17.87
N ARG A 41 5.06 -19.45 -17.62
CA ARG A 41 4.94 -20.04 -16.28
C ARG A 41 6.28 -20.09 -15.53
N ALA A 42 7.36 -20.49 -16.19
CA ALA A 42 8.70 -20.50 -15.60
C ALA A 42 9.16 -19.08 -15.19
N THR A 43 8.78 -18.07 -15.97
CA THR A 43 9.07 -16.68 -15.67
C THR A 43 8.34 -16.23 -14.38
N PHE A 44 7.07 -16.57 -14.24
CA PHE A 44 6.32 -16.28 -13.02
C PHE A 44 7.01 -16.89 -11.79
N TYR A 45 7.28 -18.19 -11.82
CA TYR A 45 7.88 -18.90 -10.68
C TYR A 45 9.34 -18.51 -10.39
N SER A 46 10.03 -17.86 -11.35
CA SER A 46 11.34 -17.24 -11.08
C SER A 46 11.25 -15.93 -10.29
N HIS A 47 10.05 -15.33 -10.18
CA HIS A 47 9.76 -14.11 -9.43
C HIS A 47 9.00 -14.36 -8.14
N PHE A 48 8.02 -15.27 -8.15
CA PHE A 48 7.11 -15.52 -7.02
C PHE A 48 6.81 -17.01 -6.91
N GLU A 49 7.00 -17.58 -5.72
CA GLU A 49 6.73 -19.00 -5.46
C GLU A 49 5.23 -19.32 -5.46
N THR A 50 4.43 -18.36 -4.95
CA THR A 50 3.00 -18.52 -4.78
C THR A 50 2.27 -17.20 -5.06
N LYS A 51 0.96 -17.30 -5.20
CA LYS A 51 0.05 -16.16 -5.27
C LYS A 51 0.05 -15.34 -3.97
N ASP A 52 0.24 -15.98 -2.81
CA ASP A 52 0.36 -15.31 -1.52
C ASP A 52 1.65 -14.49 -1.43
N SER A 53 2.80 -15.06 -1.88
CA SER A 53 4.07 -14.33 -1.92
C SER A 53 4.03 -13.15 -2.89
N LEU A 54 3.25 -13.24 -3.97
CA LEU A 54 3.00 -12.11 -4.85
C LEU A 54 2.19 -11.01 -4.15
N MET A 55 1.15 -11.36 -3.38
CA MET A 55 0.35 -10.41 -2.61
C MET A 55 1.20 -9.69 -1.55
N GLU A 56 1.99 -10.43 -0.79
CA GLU A 56 2.89 -9.85 0.21
C GLU A 56 3.91 -8.90 -0.45
N ALA A 57 4.51 -9.32 -1.56
CA ALA A 57 5.46 -8.51 -2.30
C ALA A 57 4.84 -7.24 -2.93
N LEU A 58 3.55 -7.28 -3.29
CA LEU A 58 2.82 -6.09 -3.76
C LEU A 58 2.69 -5.05 -2.64
N CYS A 59 2.32 -5.48 -1.44
CA CYS A 59 2.25 -4.60 -0.27
C CYS A 59 3.64 -4.07 0.12
N GLU A 60 4.64 -4.94 0.12
CA GLU A 60 6.03 -4.57 0.42
C GLU A 60 6.55 -3.50 -0.56
N GLU A 61 6.31 -3.63 -1.85
CA GLU A 61 6.74 -2.67 -2.87
C GLU A 61 6.16 -1.28 -2.62
N LEU A 62 4.87 -1.20 -2.25
CA LEU A 62 4.21 0.05 -1.90
C LEU A 62 4.86 0.72 -0.69
N PHE A 63 5.12 -0.04 0.37
CA PHE A 63 5.67 0.51 1.60
C PHE A 63 7.18 0.75 1.55
N CYS A 64 7.96 -0.11 0.86
CA CYS A 64 9.40 0.10 0.66
C CYS A 64 9.68 1.45 0.01
N HIS A 65 8.88 1.83 -1.00
CA HIS A 65 9.02 3.13 -1.63
C HIS A 65 8.82 4.29 -0.62
N ILE A 66 7.85 4.18 0.29
CA ILE A 66 7.56 5.20 1.30
C ILE A 66 8.70 5.26 2.34
N PHE A 67 9.22 4.11 2.77
CA PHE A 67 10.34 4.04 3.71
C PHE A 67 11.66 4.55 3.10
N ASP A 68 11.92 4.23 1.83
CA ASP A 68 13.11 4.72 1.13
C ASP A 68 13.11 6.24 0.97
N ALA A 69 11.92 6.84 0.80
CA ALA A 69 11.77 8.28 0.76
C ALA A 69 12.13 8.99 2.07
N MET A 70 12.01 8.30 3.21
CA MET A 70 12.37 8.84 4.53
C MET A 70 13.89 8.89 4.78
N GLY A 71 14.70 8.12 4.04
CA GLY A 71 16.12 7.91 4.33
C GLY A 71 17.10 8.63 3.41
N LYS A 72 16.68 9.23 2.32
CA LYS A 72 17.61 9.81 1.31
C LYS A 72 17.06 11.09 0.69
N GLU A 73 17.75 12.19 0.92
CA GLU A 73 17.76 13.31 -0.01
C GLU A 73 18.36 12.81 -1.34
N ASN A 74 17.56 12.77 -2.39
CA ASN A 74 17.93 12.51 -3.78
C ASN A 74 18.03 11.05 -4.28
N GLU A 75 17.36 10.89 -5.43
CA GLU A 75 17.30 9.77 -6.36
C GLU A 75 16.30 8.65 -6.06
N HIS A 76 15.01 8.99 -6.07
CA HIS A 76 13.95 7.98 -6.20
C HIS A 76 13.82 7.52 -7.66
N LYS A 77 14.53 6.44 -8.02
CA LYS A 77 14.29 5.66 -9.25
C LYS A 77 13.42 4.45 -8.92
N HIS A 78 12.19 4.70 -8.56
CA HIS A 78 11.19 3.65 -8.30
C HIS A 78 10.10 3.66 -9.37
N ILE A 79 9.24 2.64 -9.36
CA ILE A 79 8.07 2.49 -10.23
C ILE A 79 7.13 3.70 -10.09
N PHE A 80 7.20 4.41 -8.96
CA PHE A 80 6.38 5.54 -8.62
C PHE A 80 7.20 6.84 -8.63
N GLU A 81 7.01 7.68 -9.64
CA GLU A 81 7.59 9.03 -9.68
C GLU A 81 6.80 9.96 -8.75
N CYS A 82 7.42 10.44 -7.68
CA CYS A 82 6.83 11.44 -6.79
C CYS A 82 7.90 12.36 -6.18
N ASP A 83 7.51 13.60 -5.89
CA ASP A 83 8.25 14.47 -5.00
C ASP A 83 7.92 14.05 -3.55
N ALA A 84 8.91 13.64 -2.78
CA ALA A 84 8.70 13.17 -1.41
C ALA A 84 8.31 14.35 -0.49
N PRO A 85 7.10 14.36 0.08
CA PRO A 85 6.71 15.39 1.04
C PRO A 85 7.30 15.12 2.43
N ASP A 86 7.32 16.12 3.29
CA ASP A 86 7.85 16.02 4.67
C ASP A 86 7.09 15.01 5.56
N SER A 87 5.85 14.68 5.20
CA SER A 87 5.02 13.73 5.94
C SER A 87 4.88 12.39 5.20
N VAL A 88 5.27 11.30 5.86
CA VAL A 88 5.11 9.93 5.33
C VAL A 88 3.66 9.53 5.11
N PHE A 89 2.73 10.05 5.93
CA PHE A 89 1.30 9.80 5.77
C PHE A 89 0.73 10.54 4.56
N LEU A 90 1.14 11.81 4.36
CA LEU A 90 0.81 12.54 3.13
C LEU A 90 1.38 11.82 1.91
N HIS A 91 2.62 11.35 1.98
CA HIS A 91 3.26 10.60 0.91
C HIS A 91 2.46 9.34 0.55
N LEU A 92 2.00 8.59 1.55
CA LEU A 92 1.15 7.41 1.34
C LEU A 92 -0.21 7.79 0.71
N PHE A 93 -0.88 8.86 1.16
CA PHE A 93 -2.11 9.34 0.54
C PHE A 93 -1.90 9.80 -0.91
N LEU A 94 -0.80 10.50 -1.22
CA LEU A 94 -0.46 10.91 -2.58
C LEU A 94 -0.24 9.71 -3.50
N HIS A 95 0.44 8.65 -3.02
CA HIS A 95 0.59 7.42 -3.78
C HIS A 95 -0.75 6.75 -4.05
N LEU A 96 -1.59 6.64 -3.03
CA LEU A 96 -2.94 6.10 -3.18
C LEU A 96 -3.79 6.96 -4.12
N GLN A 97 -3.55 8.26 -4.20
CA GLN A 97 -4.25 9.15 -5.14
C GLN A 97 -3.78 8.98 -6.58
N LYS A 98 -2.47 8.91 -6.83
CA LYS A 98 -1.86 8.87 -8.17
C LYS A 98 -1.87 7.49 -8.83
N ASN A 99 -1.55 6.46 -8.09
CA ASN A 99 -1.41 5.08 -8.60
C ASN A 99 -2.65 4.23 -8.46
N ASP A 100 -3.55 4.89 -8.32
CA ASP A 100 -4.76 4.82 -8.32
C ASP A 100 -5.63 3.62 -8.29
N ASN A 101 -6.27 3.42 -8.94
CA ASN A 101 -7.55 2.73 -9.16
C ASN A 101 -7.59 1.31 -8.59
N ASN A 102 -6.48 0.56 -8.60
CA ASN A 102 -6.51 -0.83 -8.19
C ASN A 102 -6.20 -1.04 -6.70
N ILE A 103 -5.23 -0.32 -6.13
CA ILE A 103 -4.93 -0.41 -4.69
C ILE A 103 -6.07 0.15 -3.86
N LEU A 104 -6.66 1.28 -4.28
CA LEU A 104 -7.83 1.86 -3.63
C LEU A 104 -9.05 0.96 -3.72
N LYS A 105 -9.28 0.30 -4.86
CA LYS A 105 -10.32 -0.73 -4.99
C LYS A 105 -10.08 -1.91 -4.07
N LEU A 106 -8.81 -2.33 -3.87
CA LEU A 106 -8.47 -3.37 -2.92
C LEU A 106 -8.73 -2.96 -1.48
N LEU A 107 -8.42 -1.72 -1.11
CA LEU A 107 -8.66 -1.19 0.23
C LEU A 107 -10.15 -1.00 0.54
N SER A 108 -10.97 -0.65 -0.45
CA SER A 108 -12.41 -0.45 -0.29
C SER A 108 -13.25 -1.69 -0.59
N GLY A 109 -12.69 -2.71 -1.22
CA GLY A 109 -13.37 -3.94 -1.60
C GLY A 109 -13.74 -4.81 -0.40
N ARG A 110 -14.96 -5.40 -0.43
CA ARG A 110 -15.48 -6.25 0.67
C ARG A 110 -14.79 -7.61 0.82
N ASN A 111 -13.95 -8.02 -0.13
CA ASN A 111 -13.42 -9.39 -0.22
C ASN A 111 -11.88 -9.44 -0.32
N ASN A 112 -11.19 -8.46 0.24
CA ASN A 112 -9.74 -8.34 0.16
C ASN A 112 -9.06 -8.43 1.54
N ASP A 113 -9.57 -9.32 2.42
CA ASP A 113 -9.07 -9.48 3.78
C ASP A 113 -7.58 -9.80 3.84
N LEU A 114 -7.08 -10.60 2.88
CA LEU A 114 -5.66 -10.93 2.80
C LEU A 114 -4.81 -9.69 2.48
N PHE A 115 -5.23 -8.90 1.48
CA PHE A 115 -4.57 -7.64 1.16
C PHE A 115 -4.57 -6.68 2.35
N LEU A 116 -5.71 -6.49 2.99
CA LEU A 116 -5.86 -5.62 4.17
C LEU A 116 -4.97 -6.08 5.33
N ARG A 117 -4.78 -7.39 5.50
CA ARG A 117 -3.89 -7.95 6.52
C ARG A 117 -2.42 -7.60 6.24
N TYR A 118 -1.93 -7.80 5.02
CA TYR A 118 -0.56 -7.42 4.65
C TYR A 118 -0.37 -5.90 4.66
N PHE A 119 -1.32 -5.17 4.12
CA PHE A 119 -1.30 -3.70 4.15
C PHE A 119 -1.22 -3.18 5.59
N LYS A 120 -2.08 -3.68 6.49
CA LYS A 120 -2.09 -3.28 7.90
C LYS A 120 -0.80 -3.69 8.62
N LYS A 121 -0.18 -4.82 8.28
CA LYS A 121 1.12 -5.23 8.82
C LYS A 121 2.17 -4.15 8.56
N HIS A 122 2.39 -3.78 7.30
CA HIS A 122 3.37 -2.75 6.93
C HIS A 122 2.99 -1.36 7.44
N LEU A 123 1.71 -1.02 7.44
CA LEU A 123 1.22 0.24 8.03
C LEU A 123 1.52 0.30 9.54
N THR A 124 1.40 -0.81 10.24
CA THR A 124 1.74 -0.91 11.68
C THR A 124 3.23 -0.63 11.92
N GLU A 125 4.11 -1.16 11.07
CA GLU A 125 5.54 -0.89 11.09
C GLU A 125 5.83 0.60 10.81
N LEU A 126 5.17 1.18 9.82
CA LEU A 126 5.26 2.61 9.51
C LEU A 126 4.81 3.47 10.69
N VAL A 127 3.64 3.22 11.25
CA VAL A 127 3.11 3.94 12.42
C VAL A 127 4.07 3.83 13.60
N SER A 128 4.59 2.62 13.89
CA SER A 128 5.56 2.40 14.98
C SER A 128 6.82 3.26 14.80
N SER A 129 7.35 3.36 13.58
CA SER A 129 8.52 4.20 13.29
C SER A 129 8.26 5.70 13.44
N GLN A 130 6.98 6.11 13.40
CA GLN A 130 6.54 7.52 13.43
C GLN A 130 5.77 7.88 14.71
N MET A 131 5.87 7.07 15.77
CA MET A 131 5.11 7.30 17.01
C MET A 131 5.33 8.69 17.61
N HIS A 132 6.51 9.31 17.41
CA HIS A 132 6.82 10.66 17.86
C HIS A 132 5.85 11.74 17.30
N LEU A 133 5.22 11.53 16.12
CA LEU A 133 4.22 12.43 15.55
C LEU A 133 2.88 12.41 16.31
N PHE A 134 2.65 11.37 17.09
CA PHE A 134 1.38 11.14 17.78
C PHE A 134 1.48 11.33 19.29
N GLU A 135 2.63 11.74 19.81
CA GLU A 135 2.84 11.92 21.24
C GLU A 135 2.01 13.08 21.81
N SER A 136 1.32 12.81 22.91
CA SER A 136 0.68 13.81 23.75
C SER A 136 0.62 13.31 25.19
N GLU A 137 0.54 14.24 26.16
CA GLU A 137 0.46 13.89 27.61
C GLU A 137 -0.71 12.93 27.93
N LYS A 138 -1.83 13.04 27.21
CA LYS A 138 -2.98 12.14 27.38
C LYS A 138 -2.69 10.73 26.86
N LYS A 139 -1.95 10.62 25.77
CA LYS A 139 -1.64 9.34 25.11
C LYS A 139 -0.53 8.58 25.82
N LYS A 140 0.38 9.22 26.53
CA LYS A 140 1.44 8.58 27.33
C LYS A 140 0.93 7.55 28.35
N LYS A 141 -0.36 7.61 28.71
CA LYS A 141 -1.00 6.66 29.65
C LYS A 141 -1.56 5.40 28.96
N LEU A 142 -1.55 5.34 27.63
CA LEU A 142 -2.08 4.24 26.87
C LEU A 142 -0.95 3.28 26.45
N PRO A 143 -1.20 1.97 26.38
CA PRO A 143 -0.22 1.04 25.84
C PRO A 143 0.14 1.41 24.39
N GLU A 144 1.42 1.40 24.05
CA GLU A 144 1.91 1.73 22.71
C GLU A 144 1.26 0.85 21.63
N SER A 145 1.15 -0.46 21.89
CA SER A 145 0.49 -1.40 20.97
C SER A 145 -0.97 -1.06 20.69
N PHE A 146 -1.69 -0.51 21.69
CA PHE A 146 -3.05 -0.02 21.52
C PHE A 146 -3.08 1.20 20.58
N LEU A 147 -2.19 2.16 20.82
CA LEU A 147 -2.09 3.37 20.00
C LEU A 147 -1.74 3.04 18.53
N ILE A 148 -0.73 2.19 18.32
CA ILE A 148 -0.33 1.76 16.97
C ILE A 148 -1.51 1.10 16.25
N ASN A 149 -2.23 0.18 16.90
CA ASN A 149 -3.39 -0.45 16.30
C ASN A 149 -4.52 0.55 16.01
N HIS A 150 -4.77 1.50 16.92
CA HIS A 150 -5.80 2.53 16.77
C HIS A 150 -5.47 3.45 15.58
N ILE A 151 -4.26 3.99 15.53
CA ILE A 151 -3.78 4.86 14.45
C ILE A 151 -3.85 4.15 13.10
N SER A 152 -3.33 2.92 13.02
CA SER A 152 -3.38 2.12 11.79
C SER A 152 -4.80 1.82 11.32
N SER A 153 -5.72 1.54 12.24
CA SER A 153 -7.13 1.32 11.91
C SER A 153 -7.80 2.60 11.43
N THR A 154 -7.54 3.73 12.10
CA THR A 154 -8.04 5.05 11.71
C THR A 154 -7.56 5.42 10.31
N PHE A 155 -6.29 5.14 9.97
CA PHE A 155 -5.75 5.38 8.64
C PHE A 155 -6.50 4.59 7.57
N VAL A 156 -6.73 3.30 7.77
CA VAL A 156 -7.47 2.45 6.83
C VAL A 156 -8.91 2.94 6.65
N GLU A 157 -9.59 3.29 7.73
CA GLU A 157 -10.96 3.81 7.65
C GLU A 157 -11.03 5.20 7.00
N THR A 158 -10.01 6.04 7.18
CA THR A 158 -9.89 7.33 6.47
C THR A 158 -9.79 7.11 4.95
N ILE A 159 -8.97 6.14 4.50
CA ILE A 159 -8.89 5.80 3.07
C ILE A 159 -10.24 5.30 2.55
N ARG A 160 -10.91 4.40 3.27
CA ARG A 160 -12.21 3.87 2.86
C ARG A 160 -13.23 4.98 2.70
N TRP A 161 -13.36 5.83 3.73
CA TRP A 161 -14.23 7.00 3.68
C TRP A 161 -13.92 7.88 2.46
N TRP A 162 -12.65 8.17 2.21
CA TRP A 162 -12.23 9.00 1.08
C TRP A 162 -12.64 8.41 -0.27
N VAL A 163 -12.43 7.10 -0.46
CA VAL A 163 -12.82 6.39 -1.69
C VAL A 163 -14.34 6.36 -1.86
N GLU A 164 -15.08 6.04 -0.81
CA GLU A 164 -16.55 5.99 -0.82
C GLU A 164 -17.19 7.35 -1.14
N ASN A 165 -16.53 8.45 -0.74
CA ASN A 165 -16.94 9.82 -1.06
C ASN A 165 -16.40 10.33 -2.41
N GLY A 166 -15.85 9.46 -3.24
CA GLY A 166 -15.41 9.76 -4.61
C GLY A 166 -14.13 10.57 -4.70
N LYS A 167 -13.29 10.54 -3.66
CA LYS A 167 -11.98 11.24 -3.58
C LYS A 167 -12.09 12.74 -3.91
N LYS A 168 -13.10 13.42 -3.37
CA LYS A 168 -13.35 14.85 -3.62
C LYS A 168 -12.31 15.75 -2.97
N GLU A 169 -11.80 15.35 -1.81
CA GLU A 169 -10.78 16.04 -1.06
C GLU A 169 -9.39 15.72 -1.62
N THR A 170 -8.44 16.66 -1.48
CA THR A 170 -7.03 16.41 -1.83
C THR A 170 -6.35 15.51 -0.79
N ALA A 171 -5.23 14.91 -1.16
CA ALA A 171 -4.44 14.08 -0.23
C ALA A 171 -4.00 14.86 1.01
N GLU A 172 -3.66 16.16 0.84
CA GLU A 172 -3.30 17.06 1.92
C GLU A 172 -4.47 17.24 2.91
N THR A 173 -5.66 17.55 2.40
CA THR A 173 -6.86 17.72 3.21
C THR A 173 -7.22 16.44 3.97
N VAL A 174 -7.13 15.28 3.32
CA VAL A 174 -7.39 13.98 3.96
C VAL A 174 -6.34 13.66 5.03
N THR A 175 -5.10 14.05 4.80
CA THR A 175 -4.03 13.94 5.81
C THR A 175 -4.33 14.80 7.03
N GLU A 176 -4.81 16.03 6.85
CA GLU A 176 -5.24 16.90 7.95
C GLU A 176 -6.41 16.27 8.73
N TYR A 177 -7.40 15.70 8.04
CA TYR A 177 -8.51 15.01 8.71
C TYR A 177 -8.01 13.82 9.54
N PHE A 178 -7.12 13.01 8.99
CA PHE A 178 -6.52 11.88 9.70
C PHE A 178 -5.83 12.31 10.99
N PHE A 179 -4.98 13.35 10.96
CA PHE A 179 -4.31 13.84 12.15
C PHE A 179 -5.27 14.55 13.14
N SER A 180 -6.34 15.17 12.66
CA SER A 180 -7.30 15.89 13.49
C SER A 180 -8.18 14.99 14.35
N VAL A 181 -8.35 13.71 13.97
CA VAL A 181 -9.15 12.75 14.73
C VAL A 181 -8.33 11.90 15.70
N LEU A 182 -7.00 12.03 15.69
CA LEU A 182 -6.06 11.35 16.55
C LEU A 182 -5.60 12.21 17.73
#